data_b848a180d941b331de8d7dfbb1ede940
#
_entry.id   b848a180d941b331de8d7dfbb1ede940
#
_cell.length_a   1.000
_cell.length_b   1.000
_cell.length_c   1.000
_cell.angle_alpha   90.00
_cell.angle_beta   90.00
_cell.angle_gamma   90.00
#
_symmetry.space_group_name_H-M   'P 1'
#
loop_
_entity.id
_entity.type
_entity.pdbx_description
1 polymer ?
#
loop_
_entity_poly.entity_id
_entity_poly.type
_entity_poly.pdbx_seq_one_letter_code
_entity_poly.pdbx_strand_id
1 'polypeptide(L)'
;MRGLDQFLSTFTNRIDKKGRVSVPADWRAVLAARQSVGVLLFPAVYEPAIQGAGQDYLAELDRDIDALPRGSAERDDLIYTLKPSIRAFQWDSEGRLVLNDDLIAYAKLDEVATFVGLGQWFQIWRPEAWAVREAEAKQRVRAPRARPTT
;
A
#
# COMPACT_ATOMS: atom_id res chain seq x y z
N MET A 1 21.85 -1.48 16.42
CA MET A 1 20.49 -0.96 16.71
C MET A 1 19.51 -1.58 15.74
N ARG A 2 18.43 -2.12 16.26
CA ARG A 2 17.38 -2.69 15.40
C ARG A 2 16.67 -1.58 14.64
N GLY A 3 16.49 -1.75 13.34
CA GLY A 3 15.62 -0.89 12.56
C GLY A 3 14.16 -1.10 12.92
N LEU A 4 13.31 -0.23 12.40
CA LEU A 4 11.86 -0.37 12.55
C LEU A 4 11.38 -1.59 11.75
N ASP A 5 10.35 -2.25 12.25
CA ASP A 5 9.73 -3.41 11.59
C ASP A 5 8.37 -3.08 10.98
N GLN A 6 8.04 -1.80 10.91
CA GLN A 6 6.78 -1.30 10.34
C GLN A 6 7.05 -0.18 9.33
N PHE A 7 6.10 -0.02 8.41
CA PHE A 7 6.10 1.08 7.47
C PHE A 7 5.46 2.29 8.15
N LEU A 8 6.29 3.27 8.49
CA LEU A 8 5.86 4.48 9.18
C LEU A 8 6.27 5.71 8.40
N SER A 9 5.63 6.83 8.69
CA SER A 9 5.89 8.14 8.08
C SER A 9 5.32 8.26 6.67
N THR A 10 5.52 9.41 6.09
CA THR A 10 5.18 9.71 4.70
C THR A 10 6.41 10.25 3.99
N PHE A 11 6.55 9.90 2.72
CA PHE A 11 7.66 10.35 1.88
C PHE A 11 7.10 10.75 0.52
N THR A 12 7.54 11.87 -0.03
CA THR A 12 7.15 12.29 -1.38
C THR A 12 8.38 12.19 -2.28
N ASN A 13 8.28 11.36 -3.31
CA ASN A 13 9.38 11.07 -4.21
C ASN A 13 8.98 11.35 -5.66
N ARG A 14 9.94 11.71 -6.48
CA ARG A 14 9.72 11.94 -7.91
C ARG A 14 9.57 10.64 -8.66
N ILE A 15 8.68 10.67 -9.65
CA ILE A 15 8.54 9.62 -10.66
C ILE A 15 9.18 10.16 -11.94
N ASP A 16 10.16 9.45 -12.48
CA ASP A 16 10.79 9.88 -13.72
C ASP A 16 9.95 9.47 -14.94
N LYS A 17 10.40 9.87 -16.13
CA LYS A 17 9.67 9.63 -17.37
C LYS A 17 9.51 8.14 -17.69
N LYS A 18 10.35 7.28 -17.11
CA LYS A 18 10.28 5.82 -17.31
C LYS A 18 9.46 5.13 -16.23
N GLY A 19 8.82 5.88 -15.34
CA GLY A 19 8.03 5.32 -14.26
C GLY A 19 8.85 4.86 -13.05
N ARG A 20 10.13 5.22 -12.98
CA ARG A 20 10.98 4.84 -11.84
C ARG A 20 10.75 5.77 -10.67
N VAL A 21 10.61 5.20 -9.49
CA VAL A 21 10.41 5.93 -8.24
C VAL A 21 11.20 5.24 -7.13
N SER A 22 11.86 6.03 -6.28
CA SER A 22 12.63 5.50 -5.16
C SER A 22 11.69 4.98 -4.06
N VAL A 23 11.97 3.76 -3.58
CA VAL A 23 11.33 3.23 -2.37
C VAL A 23 12.09 3.81 -1.17
N PRO A 24 11.39 4.34 -0.15
CA PRO A 24 12.09 4.82 1.04
C PRO A 24 13.05 3.77 1.61
N ALA A 25 14.28 4.19 1.92
CA ALA A 25 15.32 3.28 2.38
C ALA A 25 14.91 2.50 3.63
N ASP A 26 14.23 3.17 4.56
CA ASP A 26 13.72 2.52 5.78
C ASP A 26 12.76 1.39 5.45
N TRP A 27 11.94 1.56 4.41
CA TRP A 27 10.96 0.54 4.02
C TRP A 27 11.60 -0.62 3.28
N ARG A 28 12.66 -0.37 2.52
CA ARG A 28 13.44 -1.47 1.93
C ARG A 28 14.06 -2.33 3.03
N ALA A 29 14.51 -1.70 4.12
CA ALA A 29 15.02 -2.41 5.28
C ALA A 29 13.93 -3.24 5.98
N VAL A 30 12.70 -2.72 6.10
CA VAL A 30 11.56 -3.47 6.64
C VAL A 30 11.30 -4.71 5.81
N LEU A 31 11.24 -4.57 4.50
CA LEU A 31 10.99 -5.68 3.57
C LEU A 31 12.10 -6.73 3.66
N ALA A 32 13.36 -6.30 3.70
CA ALA A 32 14.49 -7.20 3.83
C ALA A 32 14.45 -7.96 5.16
N ALA A 33 14.11 -7.30 6.26
CA ALA A 33 14.00 -7.92 7.59
C ALA A 33 12.88 -8.97 7.63
N ARG A 34 11.83 -8.80 6.82
CA ARG A 34 10.73 -9.76 6.68
C ARG A 34 11.04 -10.84 5.65
N GLN A 35 12.26 -10.86 5.12
CA GLN A 35 12.70 -11.81 4.08
C GLN A 35 11.85 -11.73 2.81
N SER A 36 11.29 -10.57 2.53
CA SER A 36 10.55 -10.34 1.30
C SER A 36 11.52 -10.10 0.15
N VAL A 37 11.35 -10.82 -0.94
CA VAL A 37 12.12 -10.61 -2.17
C VAL A 37 11.36 -9.59 -3.01
N GLY A 38 11.74 -8.31 -2.87
CA GLY A 38 11.02 -7.23 -3.51
C GLY A 38 9.76 -6.84 -2.74
N VAL A 39 8.78 -6.32 -3.46
CA VAL A 39 7.55 -5.78 -2.89
C VAL A 39 6.37 -6.16 -3.75
N LEU A 40 5.22 -6.42 -3.12
CA LEU A 40 3.96 -6.63 -3.81
C LEU A 40 3.27 -5.29 -3.99
N LEU A 41 2.82 -5.00 -5.19
CA LEU A 41 2.03 -3.80 -5.48
C LEU A 41 0.75 -4.19 -6.22
N PHE A 42 -0.35 -3.54 -5.86
CA PHE A 42 -1.65 -3.78 -6.48
C PHE A 42 -2.58 -2.61 -6.18
N PRO A 43 -3.67 -2.43 -6.95
CA PRO A 43 -4.63 -1.38 -6.66
C PRO A 43 -5.29 -1.60 -5.30
N ALA A 44 -5.33 -0.56 -4.46
CA ALA A 44 -6.07 -0.64 -3.20
C ALA A 44 -7.57 -0.76 -3.48
N VAL A 45 -8.28 -1.57 -2.69
CA VAL A 45 -9.70 -1.86 -2.94
C VAL A 45 -10.57 -0.65 -2.65
N TYR A 46 -10.30 0.07 -1.56
CA TYR A 46 -11.20 1.12 -1.07
C TYR A 46 -10.67 2.54 -1.28
N GLU A 47 -9.47 2.68 -1.82
CA GLU A 47 -8.84 3.99 -1.99
C GLU A 47 -8.21 4.10 -3.38
N PRO A 48 -8.15 5.32 -3.96
CA PRO A 48 -7.52 5.52 -5.27
C PRO A 48 -5.99 5.57 -5.13
N ALA A 49 -5.42 4.49 -4.65
CA ALA A 49 -4.01 4.38 -4.30
C ALA A 49 -3.47 3.00 -4.67
N ILE A 50 -2.15 2.89 -4.71
CA ILE A 50 -1.47 1.61 -4.87
C ILE A 50 -1.20 1.05 -3.48
N GLN A 51 -1.62 -0.18 -3.23
CA GLN A 51 -1.29 -0.90 -2.01
C GLN A 51 0.07 -1.54 -2.17
N GLY A 52 0.92 -1.42 -1.16
CA GLY A 52 2.24 -2.03 -1.13
C GLY A 52 2.43 -2.90 0.10
N ALA A 53 3.08 -4.05 -0.08
CA ALA A 53 3.27 -5.01 1.00
C ALA A 53 4.42 -5.96 0.73
N GLY A 54 4.92 -6.61 1.76
CA GLY A 54 5.81 -7.74 1.63
C GLY A 54 5.02 -9.03 1.34
N GLN A 55 5.74 -10.12 1.15
CA GLN A 55 5.10 -11.40 0.83
C GLN A 55 4.24 -11.95 1.98
N ASP A 56 4.50 -11.52 3.20
CA ASP A 56 3.68 -11.87 4.37
C ASP A 56 2.22 -11.41 4.24
N TYR A 57 1.94 -10.42 3.40
CA TYR A 57 0.58 -10.00 3.09
C TYR A 57 -0.28 -11.13 2.51
N LEU A 58 0.32 -12.04 1.75
CA LEU A 58 -0.44 -13.13 1.11
C LEU A 58 -1.09 -14.05 2.15
N ALA A 59 -0.41 -14.33 3.24
CA ALA A 59 -0.98 -15.13 4.32
C ALA A 59 -2.13 -14.40 5.02
N GLU A 60 -2.00 -13.08 5.20
CA GLU A 60 -3.06 -12.26 5.77
C GLU A 60 -4.29 -12.24 4.87
N LEU A 61 -4.09 -12.03 3.57
CA LEU A 61 -5.15 -12.05 2.58
C LEU A 61 -5.86 -13.41 2.55
N ASP A 62 -5.10 -14.51 2.61
CA ASP A 62 -5.68 -15.85 2.63
C ASP A 62 -6.56 -16.06 3.87
N ARG A 63 -6.16 -15.53 5.02
CA ARG A 63 -7.00 -15.57 6.22
C ARG A 63 -8.30 -14.79 6.05
N ASP A 64 -8.23 -13.61 5.44
CA ASP A 64 -9.42 -12.80 5.17
C ASP A 64 -10.38 -13.50 4.21
N ILE A 65 -9.84 -14.12 3.17
CA ILE A 65 -10.63 -14.90 2.21
C ILE A 65 -11.28 -16.10 2.90
N ASP A 66 -10.52 -16.82 3.72
CA ASP A 66 -11.01 -18.03 4.40
C ASP A 66 -12.06 -17.71 5.46
N ALA A 67 -12.11 -16.47 5.95
CA ALA A 67 -13.15 -16.02 6.87
C ALA A 67 -14.51 -15.86 6.18
N LEU A 68 -14.55 -15.80 4.85
CA LEU A 68 -15.80 -15.70 4.08
C LEU A 68 -16.33 -17.09 3.74
N PRO A 69 -17.66 -17.27 3.70
CA PRO A 69 -18.25 -18.58 3.40
C PRO A 69 -17.85 -19.08 2.01
N ARG A 70 -17.54 -20.37 1.93
CA ARG A 70 -17.23 -21.03 0.66
C ARG A 70 -18.42 -20.92 -0.29
N GLY A 71 -18.14 -20.57 -1.55
CA GLY A 71 -19.15 -20.43 -2.58
C GLY A 71 -19.95 -19.14 -2.47
N SER A 72 -19.63 -18.25 -1.54
CA SER A 72 -20.29 -16.94 -1.47
C SER A 72 -19.78 -16.01 -2.57
N ALA A 73 -20.67 -15.15 -3.06
CA ALA A 73 -20.29 -14.13 -4.04
C ALA A 73 -19.23 -13.18 -3.49
N GLU A 74 -19.34 -12.81 -2.20
CA GLU A 74 -18.33 -11.97 -1.52
C GLU A 74 -16.94 -12.56 -1.59
N ARG A 75 -16.82 -13.87 -1.30
CA ARG A 75 -15.54 -14.57 -1.34
C ARG A 75 -14.96 -14.57 -2.74
N ASP A 76 -15.76 -14.93 -3.73
CA ASP A 76 -15.32 -14.98 -5.12
C ASP A 76 -14.91 -13.59 -5.62
N ASP A 77 -15.71 -12.57 -5.33
CA ASP A 77 -15.42 -11.21 -5.75
C ASP A 77 -14.11 -10.68 -5.13
N LEU A 78 -13.86 -11.01 -3.88
CA LEU A 78 -12.60 -10.61 -3.23
C LEU A 78 -11.40 -11.29 -3.90
N ILE A 79 -11.50 -12.57 -4.19
CA ILE A 79 -10.44 -13.32 -4.88
C ILE A 79 -10.20 -12.74 -6.26
N TYR A 80 -11.27 -12.55 -7.05
CA TYR A 80 -11.15 -12.02 -8.40
C TYR A 80 -10.63 -10.59 -8.46
N THR A 81 -10.89 -9.80 -7.44
CA THR A 81 -10.41 -8.42 -7.37
C THR A 81 -8.94 -8.34 -7.00
N LEU A 82 -8.50 -9.13 -6.03
CA LEU A 82 -7.15 -8.99 -5.46
C LEU A 82 -6.12 -9.91 -6.10
N LYS A 83 -6.35 -11.23 -6.08
CA LYS A 83 -5.32 -12.18 -6.50
C LYS A 83 -4.77 -11.92 -7.91
N PRO A 84 -5.60 -11.69 -8.95
CA PRO A 84 -5.08 -11.42 -10.29
C PRO A 84 -4.35 -10.10 -10.43
N SER A 85 -4.57 -9.13 -9.53
CA SER A 85 -3.97 -7.81 -9.62
C SER A 85 -2.63 -7.69 -8.89
N ILE A 86 -2.30 -8.63 -8.02
CA ILE A 86 -1.07 -8.59 -7.23
C ILE A 86 0.11 -8.97 -8.10
N ARG A 87 1.14 -8.11 -8.10
CA ARG A 87 2.39 -8.36 -8.82
C ARG A 87 3.57 -8.07 -7.92
N ALA A 88 4.63 -8.87 -8.10
CA ALA A 88 5.89 -8.67 -7.41
C ALA A 88 6.77 -7.71 -8.21
N PHE A 89 7.32 -6.72 -7.53
CA PHE A 89 8.24 -5.74 -8.11
C PHE A 89 9.59 -5.84 -7.40
N GLN A 90 10.64 -5.63 -8.15
CA GLN A 90 11.99 -5.58 -7.62
C GLN A 90 12.53 -4.17 -7.77
N TRP A 91 13.24 -3.68 -6.76
CA TRP A 91 13.95 -2.42 -6.91
C TRP A 91 15.35 -2.67 -7.49
N ASP A 92 15.85 -1.67 -8.20
CA ASP A 92 17.19 -1.70 -8.78
C ASP A 92 18.27 -1.40 -7.72
N SER A 93 19.55 -1.36 -8.16
CA SER A 93 20.68 -1.08 -7.26
C SER A 93 20.60 0.27 -6.56
N GLU A 94 19.80 1.20 -7.09
CA GLU A 94 19.58 2.52 -6.49
C GLU A 94 18.30 2.60 -5.66
N GLY A 95 17.63 1.47 -5.47
CA GLY A 95 16.41 1.40 -4.66
C GLY A 95 15.15 1.91 -5.35
N ARG A 96 15.13 1.90 -6.69
CA ARG A 96 13.99 2.39 -7.46
C ARG A 96 13.16 1.24 -8.03
N LEU A 97 11.84 1.42 -8.01
CA LEU A 97 10.90 0.55 -8.70
C LEU A 97 10.50 1.19 -10.04
N VAL A 98 10.09 0.35 -10.98
CA VAL A 98 9.40 0.82 -12.19
C VAL A 98 7.92 0.53 -12.01
N LEU A 99 7.11 1.58 -11.84
CA LEU A 99 5.67 1.44 -11.77
C LEU A 99 5.13 1.19 -13.17
N ASN A 100 4.19 0.25 -13.31
CA ASN A 100 3.56 0.01 -14.59
C ASN A 100 2.46 1.04 -14.87
N ASP A 101 2.05 1.13 -16.13
CA ASP A 101 1.07 2.12 -16.55
C ASP A 101 -0.28 1.95 -15.87
N ASP A 102 -0.70 0.71 -15.60
CA ASP A 102 -1.97 0.43 -14.95
C ASP A 102 -2.02 0.99 -13.53
N LEU A 103 -0.94 0.82 -12.77
CA LEU A 103 -0.86 1.36 -11.41
C LEU A 103 -0.80 2.88 -11.40
N ILE A 104 -0.01 3.45 -12.32
CA ILE A 104 0.10 4.90 -12.47
C ILE A 104 -1.29 5.50 -12.78
N ALA A 105 -2.02 4.88 -13.70
CA ALA A 105 -3.36 5.33 -14.08
C ALA A 105 -4.36 5.18 -12.92
N TYR A 106 -4.31 4.05 -12.22
CA TYR A 106 -5.23 3.80 -11.11
C TYR A 106 -5.11 4.85 -10.01
N ALA A 107 -3.90 5.17 -9.60
CA ALA A 107 -3.64 6.16 -8.57
C ALA A 107 -3.54 7.59 -9.12
N LYS A 108 -3.70 7.77 -10.43
CA LYS A 108 -3.60 9.07 -11.12
C LYS A 108 -2.29 9.78 -10.80
N LEU A 109 -1.20 9.03 -10.80
CA LEU A 109 0.12 9.57 -10.54
C LEU A 109 0.65 10.33 -11.76
N ASP A 110 1.43 11.35 -11.49
CA ASP A 110 2.07 12.16 -12.53
C ASP A 110 3.58 12.24 -12.24
N GLU A 111 4.08 13.37 -11.79
CA GLU A 111 5.52 13.57 -11.59
C GLU A 111 6.02 13.19 -10.20
N VAL A 112 5.12 13.08 -9.23
CA VAL A 112 5.46 12.76 -7.83
C VAL A 112 4.49 11.77 -7.25
N ALA A 113 4.95 11.02 -6.26
CA ALA A 113 4.14 10.06 -5.52
C ALA A 113 4.38 10.24 -4.02
N THR A 114 3.32 10.15 -3.24
CA THR A 114 3.41 10.16 -1.78
C THR A 114 3.30 8.74 -1.26
N PHE A 115 4.35 8.29 -0.60
CA PHE A 115 4.42 7.00 0.06
C PHE A 115 3.90 7.17 1.48
N VAL A 116 2.87 6.42 1.84
CA VAL A 116 2.17 6.55 3.14
C VAL A 116 2.32 5.26 3.92
N GLY A 117 3.01 5.31 5.04
CA GLY A 117 3.20 4.16 5.92
C GLY A 117 1.96 3.91 6.77
N LEU A 118 1.49 2.66 6.78
CA LEU A 118 0.30 2.25 7.51
C LEU A 118 0.58 1.13 8.53
N GLY A 119 1.84 0.99 8.92
CA GLY A 119 2.25 -0.03 9.85
C GLY A 119 2.65 -1.32 9.16
N GLN A 120 1.75 -2.28 9.04
CA GLN A 120 2.02 -3.57 8.38
C GLN A 120 2.18 -3.44 6.86
N TRP A 121 1.53 -2.44 6.27
CA TRP A 121 1.47 -2.21 4.83
C TRP A 121 1.75 -0.74 4.56
N PHE A 122 1.83 -0.38 3.28
CA PHE A 122 1.93 1.02 2.87
C PHE A 122 1.09 1.27 1.62
N GLN A 123 0.90 2.53 1.29
CA GLN A 123 0.20 2.92 0.06
C GLN A 123 0.99 3.99 -0.67
N ILE A 124 0.77 4.07 -1.97
CA ILE A 124 1.34 5.11 -2.82
C ILE A 124 0.17 5.90 -3.40
N TRP A 125 0.17 7.20 -3.15
CA TRP A 125 -0.93 8.10 -3.47
C TRP A 125 -0.46 9.24 -4.36
N ARG A 126 -1.38 9.75 -5.15
CA ARG A 126 -1.24 11.10 -5.69
C ARG A 126 -1.23 12.08 -4.51
N PRO A 127 -0.25 13.02 -4.44
CA PRO A 127 -0.11 13.90 -3.27
C PRO A 127 -1.38 14.67 -2.93
N GLU A 128 -2.09 15.21 -3.93
CA GLU A 128 -3.31 15.97 -3.73
C GLU A 128 -4.43 15.12 -3.15
N ALA A 129 -4.55 13.89 -3.62
CA ALA A 129 -5.57 12.95 -3.12
C ALA A 129 -5.26 12.53 -1.68
N TRP A 130 -3.99 12.29 -1.38
CA TRP A 130 -3.59 11.98 0.00
C TRP A 130 -3.89 13.13 0.95
N ALA A 131 -3.59 14.37 0.56
CA ALA A 131 -3.87 15.54 1.40
C ALA A 131 -5.34 15.62 1.80
N VAL A 132 -6.25 15.36 0.87
CA VAL A 132 -7.70 15.35 1.15
C VAL A 132 -8.06 14.21 2.09
N ARG A 133 -7.58 13.00 1.79
CA ARG A 133 -7.89 11.81 2.60
C ARG A 133 -7.34 11.92 4.03
N GLU A 134 -6.13 12.44 4.16
CA GLU A 134 -5.50 12.68 5.46
C GLU A 134 -6.30 13.68 6.29
N ALA A 135 -6.73 14.78 5.67
CA ALA A 135 -7.53 15.82 6.35
C ALA A 135 -8.86 15.25 6.85
N GLU A 136 -9.54 14.44 6.02
CA GLU A 136 -10.78 13.76 6.40
C GLU A 136 -10.59 12.84 7.60
N ALA A 137 -9.53 12.03 7.57
CA ALA A 137 -9.24 11.10 8.66
C ALA A 137 -8.95 11.84 9.96
N LYS A 138 -8.13 12.87 9.90
CA LYS A 138 -7.79 13.68 11.08
C LYS A 138 -9.00 14.38 11.66
N GLN A 139 -9.88 14.90 10.81
CA GLN A 139 -11.11 15.54 11.24
C GLN A 139 -12.01 14.56 11.99
N ARG A 140 -12.18 13.35 11.47
CA ARG A 140 -13.01 12.33 12.13
C ARG A 140 -12.43 11.90 13.48
N VAL A 141 -11.12 11.76 13.56
CA VAL A 141 -10.44 11.40 14.82
C VAL A 141 -10.61 12.49 15.87
N ARG A 142 -10.60 13.77 15.46
CA ARG A 142 -10.73 14.91 16.36
C ARG A 142 -12.18 15.25 16.71
N ALA A 143 -13.15 14.70 15.98
CA ALA A 143 -14.57 14.96 16.29
C ALA A 143 -14.94 14.35 17.63
N PRO A 144 -15.88 14.98 18.39
CA PRO A 144 -16.36 14.41 19.63
C PRO A 144 -16.94 13.02 19.39
N ARG A 145 -16.52 12.05 20.20
CA ARG A 145 -17.03 10.69 20.12
C ARG A 145 -18.12 10.48 21.16
N ALA A 146 -19.16 9.73 20.79
CA ALA A 146 -20.09 9.22 21.76
C ALA A 146 -19.35 8.30 22.71
N ARG A 147 -19.55 8.48 24.03
CA ARG A 147 -18.97 7.58 25.02
C ARG A 147 -19.64 6.21 24.91
N PRO A 148 -18.86 5.12 25.01
CA PRO A 148 -19.48 3.81 25.08
C PRO A 148 -20.45 3.76 26.25
N THR A 149 -21.67 3.30 25.98
CA THR A 149 -22.63 3.01 27.05
C THR A 149 -22.20 1.69 27.70
N THR A 150 -21.85 1.78 28.95
CA THR A 150 -21.59 0.59 29.77
C THR A 150 -22.87 0.09 30.41
#